data_6c7cb7fbd4c36750c3fab7e4b1844ef4
#
_entry.id   6c7cb7fbd4c36750c3fab7e4b1844ef4
#
_cell.length_a   1.000
_cell.length_b   1.000
_cell.length_c   1.000
_cell.angle_alpha   90.00
_cell.angle_beta   90.00
_cell.angle_gamma   90.00
#
_symmetry.space_group_name_H-M   'P 1'
#
loop_
_entity.id
_entity.type
_entity.pdbx_description
1 polymer ?
#
loop_
_entity_poly.entity_id
_entity_poly.type
_entity_poly.pdbx_seq_one_letter_code
_entity_poly.pdbx_strand_id
1 'polypeptide(L)'
;MGDSVTDSKVTKTSTSGNSGLGFRSFMRWLWGQLTSMRTALILLFLLALAAIPGSVVPQSAQSAMKVSDFAANHPTLDRICRPLGMYHVYTSVWFSAIYLLLFISLIGCIVPRIVSHAKALRRQPPRVPARLDRLAAHASMTTSASAAEVSQRAQQWLTSHRYRFVVDDDGSLRAEAGRHRETGNLVFHIFLVFVLVGVGWNTLWGFKGTSVVVEGQGFSNSITQYDEFKAGAMVDTDNLTPFSMKLRKFVVSFETGTVQRGAARSFDATVDLTMGGKTQTRDLQVNHPLRIGSTKVHLLGHGYAADVVVRDGDGKVAYSGPVVFLPQDANFKSVGVIKVPDARPDRLAFQGFFLPTGAITAGGPTSLFPDALNPQLYLTAWYGKPTVETGVPSNIYTLDTTGLTQVTNGKDKARFVLSPGQRYKLPDGKGSIQFNGWQRWAKIQVSQNPGLPLTFLSVVLSVAGLCVSLFSRSRRVWVRTIPGDDGLRVEIGGLDRSDSRSGAVDDVNSLLAALHGDSMSGDVGEEHS
;
A
#
# COMPACT_ATOMS: atom_id res chain seq x y z
N MET A 1 -43.99 -83.09 25.94
CA MET A 1 -42.61 -83.38 25.49
C MET A 1 -42.29 -82.33 24.47
N GLY A 2 -41.73 -81.31 24.88
CA GLY A 2 -41.38 -80.14 24.06
C GLY A 2 -40.15 -79.46 24.65
N ASP A 3 -39.13 -79.49 23.89
CA ASP A 3 -37.89 -78.78 24.25
C ASP A 3 -37.96 -77.37 23.71
N SER A 4 -37.87 -76.40 24.58
CA SER A 4 -37.69 -74.98 24.32
C SER A 4 -36.22 -74.64 24.21
N VAL A 5 -35.77 -74.28 23.03
CA VAL A 5 -34.41 -73.72 22.82
C VAL A 5 -34.48 -72.23 23.05
N THR A 6 -33.91 -71.76 24.11
CA THR A 6 -33.68 -70.34 24.42
C THR A 6 -32.51 -69.81 23.63
N ASP A 7 -32.77 -68.90 22.71
CA ASP A 7 -31.78 -68.15 21.96
C ASP A 7 -31.25 -66.95 22.80
N SER A 8 -30.03 -67.07 23.32
CA SER A 8 -29.38 -66.01 24.08
C SER A 8 -28.75 -65.00 23.14
N LYS A 9 -29.40 -63.83 22.97
CA LYS A 9 -28.82 -62.64 22.36
C LYS A 9 -27.67 -62.13 23.19
N VAL A 10 -26.47 -62.34 22.68
CA VAL A 10 -25.27 -61.68 23.20
C VAL A 10 -25.31 -60.21 22.80
N THR A 11 -25.60 -59.36 23.77
CA THR A 11 -25.52 -57.91 23.63
C THR A 11 -24.04 -57.50 23.62
N LYS A 12 -23.50 -57.19 22.43
CA LYS A 12 -22.19 -56.52 22.34
C LYS A 12 -22.30 -55.11 22.91
N THR A 13 -21.90 -54.91 24.14
CA THR A 13 -21.60 -53.60 24.71
C THR A 13 -20.43 -53.00 23.95
N SER A 14 -20.71 -52.08 23.06
CA SER A 14 -19.70 -51.22 22.46
C SER A 14 -19.22 -50.26 23.55
N THR A 15 -18.11 -50.57 24.18
CA THR A 15 -17.32 -49.57 24.92
C THR A 15 -16.89 -48.46 23.95
N SER A 16 -17.58 -47.33 24.01
CA SER A 16 -17.12 -46.10 23.38
C SER A 16 -15.85 -45.65 24.11
N GLY A 17 -14.72 -46.20 23.68
CA GLY A 17 -13.43 -45.66 24.05
C GLY A 17 -13.36 -44.24 23.55
N ASN A 18 -13.27 -43.31 24.48
CA ASN A 18 -12.96 -41.91 24.25
C ASN A 18 -11.52 -41.83 23.73
N SER A 19 -11.33 -42.22 22.47
CA SER A 19 -10.04 -42.10 21.78
C SER A 19 -9.87 -40.60 21.50
N GLY A 20 -9.18 -39.89 22.38
CA GLY A 20 -8.72 -38.55 22.12
C GLY A 20 -8.15 -38.48 20.72
N LEU A 21 -8.56 -37.49 19.93
CA LEU A 21 -8.10 -37.29 18.57
C LEU A 21 -6.59 -37.37 18.55
N GLY A 22 -6.02 -38.42 17.92
CA GLY A 22 -4.57 -38.55 17.78
C GLY A 22 -4.00 -37.28 17.13
N PHE A 23 -2.82 -36.84 17.49
CA PHE A 23 -2.19 -35.62 17.02
C PHE A 23 -2.34 -35.37 15.51
N ARG A 24 -2.20 -36.41 14.69
CA ARG A 24 -2.41 -36.35 13.23
C ARG A 24 -3.86 -36.02 12.83
N SER A 25 -4.83 -36.57 13.54
CA SER A 25 -6.26 -36.31 13.31
C SER A 25 -6.63 -34.90 13.72
N PHE A 26 -6.07 -34.41 14.84
CA PHE A 26 -6.23 -33.03 15.29
C PHE A 26 -5.63 -32.03 14.28
N MET A 27 -4.41 -32.27 13.80
CA MET A 27 -3.77 -31.42 12.79
C MET A 27 -4.56 -31.39 11.47
N ARG A 28 -5.09 -32.52 11.03
CA ARG A 28 -5.94 -32.59 9.83
C ARG A 28 -7.25 -31.83 10.00
N TRP A 29 -7.86 -31.95 11.17
CA TRP A 29 -9.07 -31.20 11.50
C TRP A 29 -8.78 -29.68 11.55
N LEU A 30 -7.72 -29.27 12.25
CA LEU A 30 -7.29 -27.88 12.34
C LEU A 30 -7.00 -27.29 10.96
N TRP A 31 -6.29 -28.02 10.10
CA TRP A 31 -6.02 -27.61 8.73
C TRP A 31 -7.33 -27.45 7.94
N GLY A 32 -8.27 -28.38 8.05
CA GLY A 32 -9.58 -28.28 7.40
C GLY A 32 -10.39 -27.09 7.88
N GLN A 33 -10.33 -26.73 9.16
CA GLN A 33 -10.97 -25.53 9.68
C GLN A 33 -10.30 -24.26 9.15
N LEU A 34 -8.96 -24.19 9.20
CA LEU A 34 -8.20 -23.03 8.74
C LEU A 34 -8.37 -22.77 7.25
N THR A 35 -8.48 -23.82 6.44
CA THR A 35 -8.64 -23.71 4.96
C THR A 35 -10.11 -23.68 4.52
N SER A 36 -11.04 -23.40 5.43
CA SER A 36 -12.45 -23.26 5.10
C SER A 36 -12.79 -21.85 4.63
N MET A 37 -13.72 -21.70 3.67
CA MET A 37 -14.21 -20.39 3.23
C MET A 37 -14.77 -19.56 4.38
N ARG A 38 -15.42 -20.20 5.36
CA ARG A 38 -16.02 -19.54 6.51
C ARG A 38 -14.93 -18.89 7.38
N THR A 39 -13.84 -19.60 7.65
CA THR A 39 -12.70 -19.07 8.40
C THR A 39 -12.01 -17.93 7.64
N ALA A 40 -11.81 -18.06 6.32
CA ALA A 40 -11.24 -16.99 5.51
C ALA A 40 -12.08 -15.71 5.58
N LEU A 41 -13.41 -15.80 5.51
CA LEU A 41 -14.31 -14.65 5.62
C LEU A 41 -14.27 -14.01 7.03
N ILE A 42 -14.20 -14.83 8.09
CA ILE A 42 -14.06 -14.33 9.46
C ILE A 42 -12.72 -13.61 9.64
N LEU A 43 -11.62 -14.19 9.14
CA LEU A 43 -10.31 -13.57 9.22
C LEU A 43 -10.24 -12.27 8.41
N LEU A 44 -10.88 -12.20 7.24
CA LEU A 44 -10.99 -10.99 6.44
C LEU A 44 -11.76 -9.89 7.18
N PHE A 45 -12.88 -10.25 7.82
CA PHE A 45 -13.66 -9.33 8.64
C PHE A 45 -12.86 -8.83 9.85
N LEU A 46 -12.15 -9.73 10.55
CA LEU A 46 -11.28 -9.37 11.66
C LEU A 46 -10.13 -8.46 11.21
N LEU A 47 -9.54 -8.71 10.04
CA LEU A 47 -8.49 -7.86 9.48
C LEU A 47 -9.01 -6.45 9.19
N ALA A 48 -10.22 -6.34 8.60
CA ALA A 48 -10.86 -5.05 8.34
C ALA A 48 -11.13 -4.29 9.65
N LEU A 49 -11.66 -4.98 10.66
CA LEU A 49 -11.89 -4.40 11.99
C LEU A 49 -10.58 -3.97 12.67
N ALA A 50 -9.53 -4.79 12.53
CA ALA A 50 -8.20 -4.51 13.05
C ALA A 50 -7.51 -3.31 12.37
N ALA A 51 -7.87 -2.99 11.13
CA ALA A 51 -7.33 -1.84 10.40
C ALA A 51 -7.93 -0.49 10.86
N ILE A 52 -9.11 -0.50 11.50
CA ILE A 52 -9.77 0.74 11.97
C ILE A 52 -8.88 1.55 12.92
N PRO A 53 -8.32 0.97 14.00
CA PRO A 53 -7.41 1.71 14.89
C PRO A 53 -6.19 2.27 14.15
N GLY A 54 -5.65 1.51 13.18
CA GLY A 54 -4.52 1.95 12.37
C GLY A 54 -4.80 3.18 11.48
N SER A 55 -6.07 3.42 11.17
CA SER A 55 -6.51 4.57 10.38
C SER A 55 -6.88 5.79 11.23
N VAL A 56 -7.36 5.56 12.46
CA VAL A 56 -7.85 6.62 13.36
C VAL A 56 -6.74 7.13 14.29
N VAL A 57 -5.90 6.22 14.82
CA VAL A 57 -4.81 6.58 15.73
C VAL A 57 -3.56 6.98 14.94
N PRO A 58 -2.87 8.07 15.31
CA PRO A 58 -1.63 8.46 14.65
C PRO A 58 -0.62 7.31 14.67
N GLN A 59 -0.02 7.00 13.51
CA GLN A 59 0.95 5.93 13.39
C GLN A 59 2.38 6.48 13.44
N SER A 60 3.22 5.90 14.30
CA SER A 60 4.62 6.32 14.47
C SER A 60 5.44 6.24 13.17
N ALA A 61 5.08 5.30 12.27
CA ALA A 61 5.71 5.18 10.96
C ALA A 61 5.44 6.37 10.03
N GLN A 62 4.36 7.14 10.28
CA GLN A 62 4.01 8.33 9.51
C GLN A 62 4.56 9.61 10.14
N SER A 63 4.39 9.77 11.47
CA SER A 63 4.87 10.94 12.20
C SER A 63 4.97 10.64 13.70
N ALA A 64 6.20 10.57 14.21
CA ALA A 64 6.46 10.43 15.64
C ALA A 64 5.95 11.66 16.42
N MET A 65 6.02 12.85 15.82
CA MET A 65 5.54 14.11 16.43
C MET A 65 4.03 14.05 16.66
N LYS A 66 3.22 13.63 15.67
CA LYS A 66 1.77 13.49 15.84
C LYS A 66 1.40 12.49 16.94
N VAL A 67 2.21 11.44 17.12
CA VAL A 67 2.02 10.47 18.21
C VAL A 67 2.31 11.12 19.56
N SER A 68 3.40 11.89 19.69
CA SER A 68 3.72 12.59 20.94
C SER A 68 2.69 13.66 21.30
N ASP A 69 2.21 14.41 20.30
CA ASP A 69 1.15 15.42 20.49
C ASP A 69 -0.17 14.75 20.90
N PHE A 70 -0.52 13.64 20.26
CA PHE A 70 -1.72 12.87 20.64
C PHE A 70 -1.63 12.33 22.06
N ALA A 71 -0.49 11.76 22.45
CA ALA A 71 -0.25 11.24 23.78
C ALA A 71 -0.33 12.35 24.86
N ALA A 72 0.24 13.53 24.55
CA ALA A 72 0.18 14.69 25.45
C ALA A 72 -1.24 15.23 25.62
N ASN A 73 -2.01 15.31 24.53
CA ASN A 73 -3.38 15.83 24.55
C ASN A 73 -4.43 14.82 25.08
N HIS A 74 -4.12 13.50 25.00
CA HIS A 74 -5.04 12.42 25.40
C HIS A 74 -4.38 11.37 26.30
N PRO A 75 -3.94 11.73 27.53
CA PRO A 75 -3.14 10.85 28.41
C PRO A 75 -3.89 9.57 28.83
N THR A 76 -5.21 9.62 28.90
CA THR A 76 -6.04 8.43 29.21
C THR A 76 -6.05 7.43 28.06
N LEU A 77 -6.19 7.91 26.83
CA LEU A 77 -6.13 7.06 25.63
C LEU A 77 -4.72 6.53 25.40
N ASP A 78 -3.68 7.32 25.65
CA ASP A 78 -2.28 6.88 25.54
C ASP A 78 -1.99 5.67 26.44
N ARG A 79 -2.53 5.66 27.67
CA ARG A 79 -2.38 4.55 28.62
C ARG A 79 -2.95 3.24 28.09
N ILE A 80 -3.96 3.28 27.20
CA ILE A 80 -4.57 2.12 26.55
C ILE A 80 -3.87 1.80 25.23
N CYS A 81 -3.62 2.83 24.42
CA CYS A 81 -3.06 2.66 23.07
C CYS A 81 -1.63 2.11 23.07
N ARG A 82 -0.81 2.53 24.02
CA ARG A 82 0.61 2.17 24.09
C ARG A 82 0.84 0.66 24.33
N PRO A 83 0.28 0.01 25.34
CA PRO A 83 0.49 -1.43 25.58
C PRO A 83 -0.15 -2.30 24.48
N LEU A 84 -1.23 -1.85 23.83
CA LEU A 84 -1.88 -2.56 22.74
C LEU A 84 -1.17 -2.37 21.39
N GLY A 85 -0.11 -1.57 21.33
CA GLY A 85 0.64 -1.30 20.10
C GLY A 85 -0.14 -0.50 19.06
N MET A 86 -1.13 0.33 19.48
CA MET A 86 -2.01 1.08 18.57
C MET A 86 -1.28 2.16 17.76
N TYR A 87 -0.09 2.59 18.18
CA TYR A 87 0.78 3.49 17.42
C TYR A 87 1.61 2.76 16.34
N HIS A 88 1.55 1.43 16.32
CA HIS A 88 2.25 0.55 15.39
C HIS A 88 1.34 -0.59 14.92
N VAL A 89 0.06 -0.30 14.63
CA VAL A 89 -0.98 -1.31 14.34
C VAL A 89 -0.52 -2.31 13.28
N TYR A 90 -0.05 -1.84 12.14
CA TYR A 90 0.29 -2.68 10.99
C TYR A 90 1.54 -3.57 11.19
N THR A 91 2.32 -3.31 12.25
CA THR A 91 3.48 -4.12 12.65
C THR A 91 3.28 -4.82 13.99
N SER A 92 2.09 -4.69 14.60
CA SER A 92 1.76 -5.35 15.85
C SER A 92 1.66 -6.87 15.68
N VAL A 93 1.96 -7.60 16.75
CA VAL A 93 1.91 -9.08 16.75
C VAL A 93 0.52 -9.61 16.43
N TRP A 94 -0.52 -8.99 16.99
CA TRP A 94 -1.91 -9.41 16.78
C TRP A 94 -2.41 -9.13 15.34
N PHE A 95 -2.07 -7.99 14.74
CA PHE A 95 -2.40 -7.69 13.34
C PHE A 95 -1.66 -8.66 12.39
N SER A 96 -0.36 -8.86 12.63
CA SER A 96 0.44 -9.78 11.85
C SER A 96 -0.06 -11.22 11.95
N ALA A 97 -0.54 -11.67 13.12
CA ALA A 97 -1.13 -12.99 13.30
C ALA A 97 -2.40 -13.17 12.46
N ILE A 98 -3.34 -12.20 12.49
CA ILE A 98 -4.56 -12.24 11.68
C ILE A 98 -4.21 -12.29 10.18
N TYR A 99 -3.27 -11.46 9.76
CA TYR A 99 -2.80 -11.37 8.39
C TYR A 99 -2.15 -12.68 7.91
N LEU A 100 -1.26 -13.27 8.70
CA LEU A 100 -0.60 -14.53 8.37
C LEU A 100 -1.59 -15.71 8.33
N LEU A 101 -2.54 -15.77 9.28
CA LEU A 101 -3.59 -16.78 9.27
C LEU A 101 -4.49 -16.65 8.04
N LEU A 102 -4.86 -15.43 7.65
CA LEU A 102 -5.61 -15.18 6.43
C LEU A 102 -4.83 -15.64 5.18
N PHE A 103 -3.52 -15.39 5.14
CA PHE A 103 -2.65 -15.80 4.06
C PHE A 103 -2.57 -17.33 3.92
N ILE A 104 -2.37 -18.03 5.03
CA ILE A 104 -2.35 -19.50 5.07
C ILE A 104 -3.72 -20.07 4.64
N SER A 105 -4.81 -19.48 5.14
CA SER A 105 -6.17 -19.86 4.77
C SER A 105 -6.42 -19.68 3.27
N LEU A 106 -5.98 -18.56 2.69
CA LEU A 106 -6.10 -18.26 1.27
C LEU A 106 -5.38 -19.31 0.40
N ILE A 107 -4.10 -19.59 0.72
CA ILE A 107 -3.32 -20.62 -0.01
C ILE A 107 -3.99 -21.98 0.11
N GLY A 108 -4.41 -22.37 1.31
CA GLY A 108 -5.06 -23.66 1.56
C GLY A 108 -6.38 -23.82 0.83
N CYS A 109 -7.13 -22.73 0.61
CA CYS A 109 -8.37 -22.75 -0.17
C CYS A 109 -8.14 -22.78 -1.69
N ILE A 110 -7.09 -22.10 -2.16
CA ILE A 110 -6.84 -21.93 -3.60
C ILE A 110 -6.28 -23.21 -4.22
N VAL A 111 -5.31 -23.86 -3.56
CA VAL A 111 -4.61 -25.03 -4.14
C VAL A 111 -5.56 -26.16 -4.56
N PRO A 112 -6.51 -26.64 -3.74
CA PRO A 112 -7.47 -27.65 -4.16
C PRO A 112 -8.37 -27.17 -5.30
N ARG A 113 -8.69 -25.87 -5.32
CA ARG A 113 -9.54 -25.26 -6.34
C ARG A 113 -8.84 -25.18 -7.70
N ILE A 114 -7.54 -24.88 -7.72
CA ILE A 114 -6.71 -24.93 -8.94
C ILE A 114 -6.73 -26.34 -9.53
N VAL A 115 -6.48 -27.37 -8.70
CA VAL A 115 -6.46 -28.77 -9.16
C VAL A 115 -7.84 -29.20 -9.70
N SER A 116 -8.90 -28.85 -8.98
CA SER A 116 -10.29 -29.13 -9.41
C SER A 116 -10.63 -28.45 -10.73
N HIS A 117 -10.26 -27.17 -10.87
CA HIS A 117 -10.50 -26.40 -12.09
C HIS A 117 -9.69 -26.93 -13.28
N ALA A 118 -8.41 -27.25 -13.07
CA ALA A 118 -7.57 -27.85 -14.12
C ALA A 118 -8.14 -29.17 -14.64
N LYS A 119 -8.71 -30.01 -13.76
CA LYS A 119 -9.44 -31.23 -14.15
C LYS A 119 -10.73 -30.89 -14.89
N ALA A 120 -11.48 -29.86 -14.44
CA ALA A 120 -12.73 -29.45 -15.09
C ALA A 120 -12.50 -28.88 -16.49
N LEU A 121 -11.38 -28.19 -16.73
CA LEU A 121 -11.00 -27.67 -18.05
C LEU A 121 -10.83 -28.77 -19.11
N ARG A 122 -10.45 -29.98 -18.70
CA ARG A 122 -10.29 -31.14 -19.60
C ARG A 122 -11.56 -31.93 -19.80
N ARG A 123 -12.60 -31.74 -18.95
CA ARG A 123 -13.86 -32.43 -19.05
C ARG A 123 -14.70 -31.88 -20.20
N GLN A 124 -15.51 -32.78 -20.81
CA GLN A 124 -16.53 -32.40 -21.79
C GLN A 124 -17.70 -31.66 -21.10
N PRO A 125 -18.52 -30.91 -21.88
CA PRO A 125 -19.76 -30.33 -21.36
C PRO A 125 -20.67 -31.39 -20.74
N PRO A 126 -21.44 -31.08 -19.69
CA PRO A 126 -22.31 -32.04 -19.01
C PRO A 126 -23.35 -32.61 -19.96
N ARG A 127 -23.69 -33.88 -19.77
CA ARG A 127 -24.74 -34.57 -20.57
C ARG A 127 -26.07 -33.84 -20.52
N VAL A 128 -26.88 -34.04 -21.54
CA VAL A 128 -28.21 -33.45 -21.63
C VAL A 128 -29.08 -33.92 -20.45
N PRO A 129 -29.70 -33.01 -19.68
CA PRO A 129 -30.63 -33.39 -18.62
C PRO A 129 -31.82 -34.17 -19.14
N ALA A 130 -32.34 -35.15 -18.37
CA ALA A 130 -33.50 -35.95 -18.76
C ALA A 130 -34.74 -35.09 -19.00
N ARG A 131 -34.88 -33.97 -18.31
CA ARG A 131 -36.01 -33.02 -18.40
C ARG A 131 -35.50 -31.61 -18.66
N LEU A 132 -35.52 -31.20 -19.94
CA LEU A 132 -35.17 -29.86 -20.37
C LEU A 132 -36.27 -28.84 -20.03
N ASP A 133 -37.52 -29.28 -19.96
CA ASP A 133 -38.70 -28.49 -19.59
C ASP A 133 -38.66 -27.89 -18.18
N ARG A 134 -37.84 -28.46 -17.29
CA ARG A 134 -37.64 -27.94 -15.92
C ARG A 134 -36.60 -26.84 -15.81
N LEU A 135 -35.87 -26.57 -16.89
CA LEU A 135 -34.88 -25.47 -16.88
C LEU A 135 -35.60 -24.12 -16.99
N ALA A 136 -35.04 -23.09 -16.33
CA ALA A 136 -35.60 -21.74 -16.37
C ALA A 136 -35.66 -21.14 -17.78
N ALA A 137 -34.72 -21.54 -18.65
CA ALA A 137 -34.73 -21.23 -20.06
C ALA A 137 -34.94 -22.55 -20.85
N HIS A 138 -36.09 -22.71 -21.46
CA HIS A 138 -36.39 -23.85 -22.32
C HIS A 138 -37.32 -23.43 -23.47
N ALA A 139 -37.18 -24.12 -24.59
CA ALA A 139 -38.06 -23.99 -25.72
C ALA A 139 -38.20 -25.35 -26.44
N SER A 140 -39.32 -25.55 -27.12
CA SER A 140 -39.53 -26.72 -27.97
C SER A 140 -40.20 -26.31 -29.27
N MET A 141 -39.84 -26.98 -30.35
CA MET A 141 -40.49 -26.82 -31.67
C MET A 141 -40.65 -28.16 -32.36
N THR A 142 -41.60 -28.27 -33.27
CA THR A 142 -41.73 -29.39 -34.21
C THR A 142 -41.33 -28.90 -35.59
N THR A 143 -40.54 -29.69 -36.32
CA THR A 143 -40.03 -29.32 -37.64
C THR A 143 -40.06 -30.54 -38.57
N SER A 144 -40.23 -30.28 -39.87
CA SER A 144 -40.08 -31.28 -40.92
C SER A 144 -38.63 -31.50 -41.38
N ALA A 145 -37.70 -30.66 -40.87
CA ALA A 145 -36.28 -30.79 -41.18
C ALA A 145 -35.71 -32.10 -40.59
N SER A 146 -34.71 -32.65 -41.24
CA SER A 146 -34.03 -33.85 -40.74
C SER A 146 -33.20 -33.56 -39.48
N ALA A 147 -32.99 -34.59 -38.65
CA ALA A 147 -32.14 -34.47 -37.46
C ALA A 147 -30.71 -33.98 -37.79
N ALA A 148 -30.19 -34.34 -38.97
CA ALA A 148 -28.88 -33.88 -39.44
C ALA A 148 -28.85 -32.38 -39.76
N GLU A 149 -29.89 -31.86 -40.40
CA GLU A 149 -30.01 -30.41 -40.70
C GLU A 149 -30.16 -29.58 -39.42
N VAL A 150 -31.01 -30.03 -38.48
CA VAL A 150 -31.16 -29.37 -37.16
C VAL A 150 -29.84 -29.36 -36.42
N SER A 151 -29.11 -30.48 -36.38
CA SER A 151 -27.80 -30.56 -35.74
C SER A 151 -26.80 -29.65 -36.42
N GLN A 152 -26.76 -29.57 -37.75
CA GLN A 152 -25.85 -28.67 -38.48
C GLN A 152 -26.11 -27.19 -38.19
N ARG A 153 -27.37 -26.75 -38.23
CA ARG A 153 -27.77 -25.38 -37.91
C ARG A 153 -27.41 -25.02 -36.46
N ALA A 154 -27.70 -25.94 -35.52
CA ALA A 154 -27.33 -25.75 -34.12
C ALA A 154 -25.81 -25.62 -33.94
N GLN A 155 -25.00 -26.44 -34.61
CA GLN A 155 -23.53 -26.35 -34.56
C GLN A 155 -23.01 -25.03 -35.14
N GLN A 156 -23.60 -24.55 -36.25
CA GLN A 156 -23.25 -23.27 -36.85
C GLN A 156 -23.53 -22.11 -35.86
N TRP A 157 -24.72 -22.09 -35.24
CA TRP A 157 -25.08 -21.10 -34.24
C TRP A 157 -24.15 -21.15 -33.03
N LEU A 158 -23.86 -22.33 -32.47
CA LEU A 158 -22.98 -22.52 -31.32
C LEU A 158 -21.55 -22.06 -31.62
N THR A 159 -21.06 -22.31 -32.85
CA THR A 159 -19.72 -21.85 -33.29
C THR A 159 -19.67 -20.34 -33.40
N SER A 160 -20.66 -19.70 -34.03
CA SER A 160 -20.73 -18.24 -34.19
C SER A 160 -20.82 -17.52 -32.83
N HIS A 161 -21.44 -18.11 -31.84
CA HIS A 161 -21.58 -17.59 -30.47
C HIS A 161 -20.47 -18.07 -29.52
N ARG A 162 -19.38 -18.65 -30.06
CA ARG A 162 -18.18 -19.10 -29.30
C ARG A 162 -18.49 -20.11 -28.19
N TYR A 163 -19.49 -20.98 -28.40
CA TYR A 163 -19.74 -22.12 -27.54
C TYR A 163 -18.78 -23.26 -27.88
N ARG A 164 -18.25 -23.94 -26.87
CA ARG A 164 -17.64 -25.25 -27.03
C ARG A 164 -18.75 -26.31 -26.94
N PHE A 165 -18.86 -27.18 -27.92
CA PHE A 165 -19.90 -28.19 -27.93
C PHE A 165 -19.36 -29.59 -28.24
N VAL A 166 -20.17 -30.57 -27.96
CA VAL A 166 -19.97 -31.99 -28.31
C VAL A 166 -21.31 -32.52 -28.81
N VAL A 167 -21.26 -33.33 -29.86
CA VAL A 167 -22.41 -34.09 -30.38
C VAL A 167 -22.31 -35.48 -29.77
N ASP A 168 -23.36 -35.93 -29.10
CA ASP A 168 -23.44 -37.28 -28.54
C ASP A 168 -23.93 -38.29 -29.61
N ASP A 169 -23.78 -39.59 -29.36
CA ASP A 169 -24.12 -40.69 -30.30
C ASP A 169 -25.60 -40.72 -30.64
N ASP A 170 -26.46 -40.15 -29.78
CA ASP A 170 -27.92 -40.02 -30.00
C ASP A 170 -28.29 -38.76 -30.80
N GLY A 171 -27.31 -38.03 -31.33
CA GLY A 171 -27.48 -36.77 -32.06
C GLY A 171 -27.77 -35.56 -31.19
N SER A 172 -27.83 -35.69 -29.87
CA SER A 172 -28.01 -34.57 -28.97
C SER A 172 -26.72 -33.70 -28.88
N LEU A 173 -26.92 -32.39 -28.69
CA LEU A 173 -25.83 -31.43 -28.57
C LEU A 173 -25.76 -30.91 -27.12
N ARG A 174 -24.56 -30.85 -26.61
CA ARG A 174 -24.26 -30.24 -25.32
C ARG A 174 -23.18 -29.19 -25.48
N ALA A 175 -23.45 -27.97 -25.02
CA ALA A 175 -22.59 -26.82 -25.22
C ALA A 175 -22.38 -26.02 -23.95
N GLU A 176 -21.22 -25.43 -23.84
CA GLU A 176 -20.88 -24.50 -22.75
C GLU A 176 -20.05 -23.33 -23.24
N ALA A 177 -20.27 -22.13 -22.64
CA ALA A 177 -19.50 -20.91 -22.86
C ALA A 177 -19.07 -20.29 -21.52
N GLY A 178 -18.14 -19.36 -21.56
CA GLY A 178 -17.74 -18.55 -20.37
C GLY A 178 -16.96 -19.31 -19.30
N ARG A 179 -16.21 -20.36 -19.65
CA ARG A 179 -15.32 -21.11 -18.71
C ARG A 179 -14.24 -20.23 -18.09
N HIS A 180 -13.89 -19.11 -18.74
CA HIS A 180 -12.87 -18.18 -18.28
C HIS A 180 -13.23 -17.48 -16.96
N ARG A 181 -14.50 -17.46 -16.55
CA ARG A 181 -14.94 -16.89 -15.28
C ARG A 181 -14.19 -17.50 -14.08
N GLU A 182 -14.16 -18.83 -13.98
CA GLU A 182 -13.43 -19.51 -12.89
C GLU A 182 -11.92 -19.35 -13.04
N THR A 183 -11.40 -19.36 -14.27
CA THR A 183 -9.98 -19.07 -14.55
C THR A 183 -9.62 -17.68 -14.08
N GLY A 184 -10.41 -16.65 -14.43
CA GLY A 184 -10.19 -15.28 -14.00
C GLY A 184 -10.21 -15.14 -12.47
N ASN A 185 -11.16 -15.79 -11.79
CA ASN A 185 -11.22 -15.79 -10.34
C ASN A 185 -10.01 -16.47 -9.69
N LEU A 186 -9.49 -17.54 -10.26
CA LEU A 186 -8.27 -18.19 -9.77
C LEU A 186 -7.03 -17.33 -10.01
N VAL A 187 -6.92 -16.73 -11.19
CA VAL A 187 -5.84 -15.78 -11.51
C VAL A 187 -5.84 -14.64 -10.52
N PHE A 188 -6.99 -14.01 -10.25
CA PHE A 188 -7.12 -12.96 -9.24
C PHE A 188 -6.53 -13.39 -7.89
N HIS A 189 -6.92 -14.54 -7.36
CA HIS A 189 -6.48 -14.99 -6.03
C HIS A 189 -5.02 -15.44 -6.02
N ILE A 190 -4.52 -16.07 -7.09
CA ILE A 190 -3.10 -16.44 -7.21
C ILE A 190 -2.23 -15.20 -7.17
N PHE A 191 -2.56 -14.17 -7.95
CA PHE A 191 -1.77 -12.95 -7.97
C PHE A 191 -1.95 -12.12 -6.70
N LEU A 192 -3.07 -12.23 -5.99
CA LEU A 192 -3.19 -11.69 -4.65
C LEU A 192 -2.17 -12.32 -3.68
N VAL A 193 -1.92 -13.63 -3.78
CA VAL A 193 -0.84 -14.29 -3.04
C VAL A 193 0.52 -13.71 -3.43
N PHE A 194 0.79 -13.50 -4.71
CA PHE A 194 2.05 -12.90 -5.16
C PHE A 194 2.21 -11.42 -4.75
N VAL A 195 1.12 -10.64 -4.62
CA VAL A 195 1.15 -9.31 -3.99
C VAL A 195 1.70 -9.42 -2.57
N LEU A 196 1.18 -10.36 -1.78
CA LEU A 196 1.62 -10.56 -0.41
C LEU A 196 3.07 -11.03 -0.31
N VAL A 197 3.51 -11.92 -1.22
CA VAL A 197 4.92 -12.33 -1.33
C VAL A 197 5.81 -11.14 -1.66
N GLY A 198 5.41 -10.29 -2.61
CA GLY A 198 6.18 -9.10 -3.00
C GLY A 198 6.29 -8.07 -1.87
N VAL A 199 5.21 -7.84 -1.12
CA VAL A 199 5.21 -6.98 0.07
C VAL A 199 6.10 -7.58 1.16
N GLY A 200 5.98 -8.88 1.44
CA GLY A 200 6.83 -9.58 2.41
C GLY A 200 8.31 -9.51 2.03
N TRP A 201 8.63 -9.73 0.76
CA TRP A 201 10.00 -9.57 0.24
C TRP A 201 10.52 -8.17 0.48
N ASN A 202 9.71 -7.15 0.13
CA ASN A 202 10.09 -5.77 0.37
C ASN A 202 10.31 -5.45 1.87
N THR A 203 9.49 -6.02 2.75
CA THR A 203 9.60 -5.84 4.20
C THR A 203 10.85 -6.50 4.77
N LEU A 204 11.28 -7.66 4.23
CA LEU A 204 12.43 -8.40 4.74
C LEU A 204 13.76 -7.90 4.16
N TRP A 205 13.82 -7.57 2.87
CA TRP A 205 15.05 -7.17 2.16
C TRP A 205 15.08 -5.72 1.71
N GLY A 206 14.04 -4.94 1.99
CA GLY A 206 14.00 -3.52 1.68
C GLY A 206 14.56 -2.68 2.81
N PHE A 207 15.03 -1.47 2.48
CA PHE A 207 15.36 -0.45 3.46
C PHE A 207 14.90 0.93 3.00
N LYS A 208 14.76 1.82 3.98
CA LYS A 208 14.43 3.22 3.79
C LYS A 208 15.18 4.05 4.82
N GLY A 209 15.96 5.00 4.36
CA GLY A 209 16.63 5.99 5.21
C GLY A 209 16.31 7.42 4.76
N THR A 210 16.28 8.37 5.69
CA THR A 210 16.13 9.79 5.38
C THR A 210 17.28 10.57 5.95
N SER A 211 17.72 11.63 5.25
CA SER A 211 18.75 12.55 5.71
C SER A 211 18.47 13.96 5.20
N VAL A 212 18.88 14.95 5.96
CA VAL A 212 18.86 16.37 5.58
C VAL A 212 20.26 16.77 5.14
N VAL A 213 20.37 17.24 3.90
CA VAL A 213 21.65 17.67 3.31
C VAL A 213 21.58 19.16 2.99
N VAL A 214 22.49 19.95 3.57
CA VAL A 214 22.58 21.39 3.31
C VAL A 214 23.43 21.64 2.06
N GLU A 215 23.14 22.72 1.32
CA GLU A 215 23.96 23.13 0.18
C GLU A 215 25.46 23.19 0.56
N GLY A 216 26.30 22.68 -0.31
CA GLY A 216 27.73 22.57 -0.07
C GLY A 216 28.16 21.34 0.74
N GLN A 217 27.23 20.68 1.45
CA GLN A 217 27.52 19.48 2.24
C GLN A 217 27.32 18.19 1.43
N GLY A 218 27.90 17.10 1.93
CA GLY A 218 27.84 15.77 1.35
C GLY A 218 27.01 14.81 2.18
N PHE A 219 26.57 13.72 1.52
CA PHE A 219 25.94 12.57 2.12
C PHE A 219 26.61 11.31 1.54
N SER A 220 26.91 10.34 2.40
CA SER A 220 27.37 9.00 1.99
C SER A 220 26.37 7.95 2.42
N ASN A 221 26.18 6.91 1.60
CA ASN A 221 25.23 5.83 1.90
C ASN A 221 25.78 4.88 2.98
N SER A 222 25.87 5.39 4.22
CA SER A 222 26.24 4.66 5.42
C SER A 222 25.24 4.95 6.55
N ILE A 223 25.05 4.00 7.46
CA ILE A 223 24.02 4.10 8.51
C ILE A 223 24.17 5.38 9.34
N THR A 224 25.39 5.78 9.63
CA THR A 224 25.71 6.95 10.47
C THR A 224 25.35 8.29 9.83
N GLN A 225 25.04 8.32 8.54
CA GLN A 225 24.68 9.54 7.79
C GLN A 225 23.15 9.75 7.71
N TYR A 226 22.37 8.81 8.21
CA TYR A 226 20.91 8.93 8.20
C TYR A 226 20.38 9.54 9.51
N ASP A 227 19.44 10.48 9.39
CA ASP A 227 18.65 10.97 10.53
C ASP A 227 17.68 9.89 11.03
N GLU A 228 17.09 9.14 10.08
CA GLU A 228 16.24 7.98 10.36
C GLU A 228 16.60 6.86 9.39
N PHE A 229 16.79 5.65 9.91
CA PHE A 229 17.05 4.46 9.10
C PHE A 229 16.18 3.29 9.55
N LYS A 230 15.48 2.67 8.59
CA LYS A 230 14.67 1.47 8.82
C LYS A 230 15.03 0.43 7.78
N ALA A 231 15.50 -0.71 8.23
CA ALA A 231 15.83 -1.84 7.38
C ALA A 231 14.99 -3.06 7.73
N GLY A 232 14.70 -3.89 6.73
CA GLY A 232 14.15 -5.21 6.92
C GLY A 232 15.16 -6.15 7.61
N ALA A 233 14.65 -7.20 8.24
CA ALA A 233 15.46 -8.10 9.06
C ALA A 233 16.58 -8.84 8.29
N MET A 234 16.48 -8.90 6.96
CA MET A 234 17.42 -9.60 6.09
C MET A 234 18.33 -8.65 5.29
N VAL A 235 18.27 -7.34 5.60
CA VAL A 235 19.14 -6.35 4.96
C VAL A 235 20.53 -6.42 5.60
N ASP A 236 21.54 -6.58 4.77
CA ASP A 236 22.93 -6.41 5.19
C ASP A 236 23.24 -4.91 5.29
N THR A 237 23.23 -4.40 6.50
CA THR A 237 23.43 -2.98 6.80
C THR A 237 24.88 -2.53 6.65
N ASP A 238 25.82 -3.45 6.69
CA ASP A 238 27.25 -3.16 6.56
C ASP A 238 27.67 -3.08 5.08
N ASN A 239 26.81 -3.62 4.19
CA ASN A 239 27.05 -3.73 2.75
C ASN A 239 26.02 -2.95 1.91
N LEU A 240 25.67 -1.76 2.33
CA LEU A 240 24.80 -0.89 1.54
C LEU A 240 25.49 -0.49 0.23
N THR A 241 24.71 -0.29 -0.85
CA THR A 241 25.25 0.17 -2.16
C THR A 241 26.13 1.40 -1.97
N PRO A 242 27.44 1.34 -2.24
CA PRO A 242 28.36 2.43 -1.94
C PRO A 242 28.18 3.57 -2.95
N PHE A 243 27.81 4.73 -2.45
CA PHE A 243 27.84 6.01 -3.18
C PHE A 243 27.96 7.16 -2.21
N SER A 244 28.43 8.29 -2.70
CA SER A 244 28.35 9.58 -2.02
C SER A 244 27.78 10.63 -2.95
N MET A 245 27.11 11.63 -2.39
CA MET A 245 26.63 12.76 -3.17
C MET A 245 26.87 14.06 -2.39
N LYS A 246 27.18 15.14 -3.12
CA LYS A 246 27.32 16.48 -2.59
C LYS A 246 26.22 17.36 -3.18
N LEU A 247 25.43 18.01 -2.36
CA LEU A 247 24.44 18.99 -2.81
C LEU A 247 25.16 20.28 -3.23
N ARG A 248 25.29 20.52 -4.53
CA ARG A 248 25.92 21.74 -5.04
C ARG A 248 25.05 22.96 -4.90
N LYS A 249 23.80 22.83 -5.35
CA LYS A 249 22.83 23.93 -5.38
C LYS A 249 21.42 23.36 -5.31
N PHE A 250 20.55 24.08 -4.60
CA PHE A 250 19.15 23.76 -4.55
C PHE A 250 18.29 24.98 -4.84
N VAL A 251 17.63 25.00 -5.97
CA VAL A 251 16.77 26.10 -6.39
C VAL A 251 15.31 25.72 -6.20
N VAL A 252 14.55 26.58 -5.58
CA VAL A 252 13.10 26.46 -5.43
C VAL A 252 12.48 27.74 -5.93
N SER A 253 11.51 27.64 -6.82
CA SER A 253 10.74 28.79 -7.28
C SER A 253 9.35 28.78 -6.69
N PHE A 254 8.83 29.96 -6.37
CA PHE A 254 7.50 30.14 -5.81
C PHE A 254 6.68 31.09 -6.67
N GLU A 255 5.35 30.87 -6.69
CA GLU A 255 4.40 31.74 -7.37
C GLU A 255 4.36 33.12 -6.70
N THR A 256 4.57 34.17 -7.49
CA THR A 256 4.54 35.56 -7.03
C THR A 256 3.25 36.29 -7.38
N GLY A 257 2.45 35.73 -8.31
CA GLY A 257 1.17 36.29 -8.74
C GLY A 257 0.10 36.29 -7.64
N THR A 258 -1.04 36.86 -7.93
CA THR A 258 -2.16 36.96 -6.98
C THR A 258 -2.88 35.63 -6.77
N VAL A 259 -2.86 34.75 -7.78
CA VAL A 259 -3.46 33.41 -7.71
C VAL A 259 -2.41 32.43 -7.21
N GLN A 260 -2.70 31.72 -6.11
CA GLN A 260 -1.80 30.74 -5.48
C GLN A 260 -0.44 31.32 -5.04
N ARG A 261 -0.39 32.58 -4.64
CA ARG A 261 0.83 33.23 -4.16
C ARG A 261 1.52 32.38 -3.09
N GLY A 262 2.82 32.14 -3.25
CA GLY A 262 3.62 31.30 -2.36
C GLY A 262 3.58 29.79 -2.67
N ALA A 263 2.78 29.35 -3.64
CA ALA A 263 2.84 27.95 -4.07
C ALA A 263 4.18 27.64 -4.74
N ALA A 264 4.84 26.55 -4.34
CA ALA A 264 6.07 26.11 -4.98
C ALA A 264 5.80 25.61 -6.43
N ARG A 265 6.66 26.00 -7.37
CA ARG A 265 6.56 25.68 -8.80
C ARG A 265 7.64 24.72 -9.28
N SER A 266 8.86 24.86 -8.83
CA SER A 266 9.96 23.96 -9.17
C SER A 266 10.83 23.65 -7.95
N PHE A 267 11.49 22.49 -8.03
CA PHE A 267 12.44 22.00 -7.02
C PHE A 267 13.59 21.34 -7.77
N ASP A 268 14.69 22.05 -7.93
CA ASP A 268 15.83 21.61 -8.71
C ASP A 268 17.08 21.51 -7.82
N ALA A 269 17.45 20.30 -7.44
CA ALA A 269 18.65 20.02 -6.67
C ALA A 269 19.74 19.46 -7.58
N THR A 270 20.78 20.25 -7.84
CA THR A 270 21.98 19.80 -8.57
C THR A 270 22.92 19.13 -7.59
N VAL A 271 23.26 17.87 -7.84
CA VAL A 271 24.11 17.05 -6.98
C VAL A 271 25.31 16.47 -7.76
N ASP A 272 26.46 16.39 -7.10
CA ASP A 272 27.61 15.60 -7.57
C ASP A 272 27.50 14.21 -6.98
N LEU A 273 27.19 13.23 -7.81
CA LEU A 273 27.09 11.83 -7.45
C LEU A 273 28.41 11.12 -7.74
N THR A 274 29.03 10.53 -6.72
CA THR A 274 30.27 9.77 -6.84
C THR A 274 29.99 8.28 -6.61
N MET A 275 30.36 7.44 -7.60
CA MET A 275 30.23 5.98 -7.56
C MET A 275 31.49 5.36 -8.18
N GLY A 276 32.09 4.38 -7.50
CA GLY A 276 33.28 3.67 -8.02
C GLY A 276 34.41 4.63 -8.41
N GLY A 277 34.62 5.71 -7.66
CA GLY A 277 35.64 6.74 -7.91
C GLY A 277 35.31 7.73 -9.05
N LYS A 278 34.17 7.60 -9.73
CA LYS A 278 33.73 8.53 -10.79
C LYS A 278 32.67 9.47 -10.25
N THR A 279 32.84 10.76 -10.47
CA THR A 279 31.87 11.80 -10.08
C THR A 279 31.12 12.30 -11.32
N GLN A 280 29.80 12.40 -11.22
CA GLN A 280 28.92 12.92 -12.26
C GLN A 280 27.95 13.92 -11.65
N THR A 281 27.78 15.05 -12.28
CA THR A 281 26.74 16.00 -11.91
C THR A 281 25.38 15.50 -12.42
N ARG A 282 24.39 15.48 -11.54
CA ARG A 282 23.02 15.01 -11.80
C ARG A 282 22.02 15.95 -11.15
N ASP A 283 20.83 16.00 -11.73
CA ASP A 283 19.70 16.73 -11.13
C ASP A 283 18.77 15.76 -10.41
N LEU A 284 18.44 16.10 -9.16
CA LEU A 284 17.49 15.40 -8.32
C LEU A 284 16.23 16.28 -8.20
N GLN A 285 15.13 15.81 -8.77
CA GLN A 285 13.86 16.53 -8.82
C GLN A 285 12.74 15.73 -8.17
N VAL A 286 11.65 16.41 -7.82
CA VAL A 286 10.43 15.75 -7.34
C VAL A 286 9.90 14.82 -8.43
N ASN A 287 9.52 13.60 -8.04
CA ASN A 287 9.07 12.51 -8.93
C ASN A 287 10.13 11.95 -9.92
N HIS A 288 11.36 12.50 -9.94
CA HIS A 288 12.46 12.01 -10.75
C HIS A 288 13.62 11.57 -9.85
N PRO A 289 13.52 10.39 -9.22
CA PRO A 289 14.56 9.91 -8.30
C PRO A 289 15.84 9.52 -9.05
N LEU A 290 16.97 9.74 -8.41
CA LEU A 290 18.23 9.17 -8.87
C LEU A 290 18.24 7.66 -8.63
N ARG A 291 18.59 6.89 -9.66
CA ARG A 291 18.71 5.43 -9.58
C ARG A 291 20.17 5.03 -9.51
N ILE A 292 20.53 4.30 -8.48
CA ILE A 292 21.90 3.85 -8.20
C ILE A 292 21.83 2.33 -7.97
N GLY A 293 21.96 1.54 -9.04
CA GLY A 293 21.69 0.11 -8.98
C GLY A 293 20.25 -0.18 -8.53
N SER A 294 20.09 -0.95 -7.47
CA SER A 294 18.80 -1.25 -6.85
C SER A 294 18.27 -0.16 -5.91
N THR A 295 19.11 0.82 -5.57
CA THR A 295 18.79 1.93 -4.66
C THR A 295 18.24 3.13 -5.41
N LYS A 296 17.31 3.85 -4.79
CA LYS A 296 16.72 5.09 -5.30
C LYS A 296 16.88 6.20 -4.27
N VAL A 297 17.26 7.40 -4.75
CA VAL A 297 17.31 8.62 -3.95
C VAL A 297 16.19 9.53 -4.40
N HIS A 298 15.27 9.87 -3.49
CA HIS A 298 14.14 10.75 -3.72
C HIS A 298 14.33 12.07 -2.99
N LEU A 299 13.86 13.16 -3.59
CA LEU A 299 13.70 14.44 -2.92
C LEU A 299 12.35 14.46 -2.20
N LEU A 300 12.36 14.62 -0.85
CA LEU A 300 11.15 14.59 -0.03
C LEU A 300 10.68 15.97 0.42
N GLY A 301 11.61 16.87 0.64
CA GLY A 301 11.30 18.19 1.20
C GLY A 301 12.50 19.10 1.18
N HIS A 302 12.28 20.32 1.62
CA HIS A 302 13.31 21.35 1.65
C HIS A 302 13.05 22.37 2.78
N GLY A 303 14.02 23.21 3.02
CA GLY A 303 13.92 24.31 3.96
C GLY A 303 15.18 25.16 3.98
N TYR A 304 15.37 25.84 5.09
CA TYR A 304 16.47 26.79 5.30
C TYR A 304 17.37 26.37 6.43
N ALA A 305 18.67 26.60 6.26
CA ALA A 305 19.69 26.50 7.29
C ALA A 305 20.29 27.88 7.51
N ALA A 306 20.26 28.34 8.75
CA ALA A 306 20.90 29.61 9.11
C ALA A 306 22.41 29.40 9.30
N ASP A 307 23.25 30.13 8.57
CA ASP A 307 24.69 30.12 8.77
C ASP A 307 25.05 31.09 9.92
N VAL A 308 25.55 30.50 10.99
CA VAL A 308 25.82 31.25 12.22
C VAL A 308 27.23 31.03 12.74
N VAL A 309 27.77 32.06 13.39
CA VAL A 309 29.00 31.98 14.18
C VAL A 309 28.66 32.33 15.62
N VAL A 310 28.93 31.41 16.53
CA VAL A 310 28.80 31.63 17.97
C VAL A 310 30.19 31.77 18.59
N ARG A 311 30.39 32.87 19.32
CA ARG A 311 31.58 33.06 20.17
C ARG A 311 31.14 32.91 21.61
N ASP A 312 31.96 32.25 22.39
CA ASP A 312 31.77 32.05 23.83
C ASP A 312 32.13 33.27 24.68
N GLY A 313 32.03 33.13 25.99
CA GLY A 313 32.41 34.17 26.95
C GLY A 313 33.89 34.54 26.92
N ASP A 314 34.77 33.63 26.49
CA ASP A 314 36.20 33.86 26.31
C ASP A 314 36.53 34.54 24.96
N GLY A 315 35.51 34.78 24.11
CA GLY A 315 35.67 35.39 22.79
C GLY A 315 36.08 34.40 21.68
N LYS A 316 36.27 33.12 21.99
CA LYS A 316 36.64 32.09 21.03
C LYS A 316 35.44 31.67 20.20
N VAL A 317 35.67 31.22 18.95
CA VAL A 317 34.63 30.64 18.12
C VAL A 317 34.33 29.23 18.65
N ALA A 318 33.16 29.07 19.25
CA ALA A 318 32.69 27.81 19.78
C ALA A 318 31.80 27.01 18.76
N TYR A 319 31.21 27.72 17.79
CA TYR A 319 30.50 27.10 16.66
C TYR A 319 30.58 28.00 15.43
N SER A 320 30.70 27.36 14.24
CA SER A 320 30.62 28.06 12.95
C SER A 320 30.05 27.12 11.89
N GLY A 321 28.96 27.50 11.25
CA GLY A 321 28.35 26.75 10.16
C GLY A 321 26.82 26.84 10.09
N PRO A 322 26.23 26.12 9.14
CA PRO A 322 24.79 26.12 8.94
C PRO A 322 24.06 25.25 9.98
N VAL A 323 22.96 25.77 10.50
CA VAL A 323 22.04 25.07 11.41
C VAL A 323 20.68 24.93 10.74
N VAL A 324 20.16 23.71 10.65
CA VAL A 324 18.89 23.36 10.00
C VAL A 324 17.71 23.88 10.81
N PHE A 325 16.79 24.58 10.16
CA PHE A 325 15.50 24.99 10.69
C PHE A 325 14.38 24.25 9.97
N LEU A 326 13.42 23.68 10.72
CA LEU A 326 12.33 22.86 10.19
C LEU A 326 11.07 23.69 9.98
N PRO A 327 10.50 23.73 8.76
CA PRO A 327 9.33 24.53 8.46
C PRO A 327 8.10 24.03 9.24
N GLN A 328 7.29 24.99 9.74
CA GLN A 328 6.08 24.76 10.52
C GLN A 328 4.81 25.12 9.75
N ASP A 329 4.94 26.00 8.75
CA ASP A 329 3.80 26.46 7.95
C ASP A 329 4.18 26.59 6.47
N ALA A 330 3.20 26.93 5.64
CA ALA A 330 3.35 27.09 4.19
C ALA A 330 4.24 28.27 3.79
N ASN A 331 4.44 29.28 4.68
CA ASN A 331 5.33 30.41 4.47
C ASN A 331 6.73 30.17 5.02
N PHE A 332 7.06 28.91 5.39
CA PHE A 332 8.35 28.49 5.88
C PHE A 332 8.84 29.21 7.15
N LYS A 333 7.90 29.67 8.02
CA LYS A 333 8.28 29.95 9.39
C LYS A 333 8.87 28.66 9.97
N SER A 334 10.16 28.63 10.20
CA SER A 334 10.90 27.42 10.55
C SER A 334 11.45 27.47 11.96
N VAL A 335 11.31 26.41 12.71
CA VAL A 335 11.82 26.26 14.09
C VAL A 335 13.18 25.58 14.07
N GLY A 336 14.10 26.04 14.94
CA GLY A 336 15.40 25.41 15.08
C GLY A 336 16.06 25.68 16.41
N VAL A 337 17.11 24.91 16.70
CA VAL A 337 17.92 24.96 17.90
C VAL A 337 19.40 24.98 17.52
N ILE A 338 20.14 25.93 18.06
CA ILE A 338 21.59 26.02 17.92
C ILE A 338 22.19 25.59 19.26
N LYS A 339 22.84 24.44 19.30
CA LYS A 339 23.49 23.89 20.49
C LYS A 339 24.98 24.11 20.39
N VAL A 340 25.55 24.67 21.43
CA VAL A 340 26.99 25.00 21.51
C VAL A 340 27.54 24.44 22.82
N PRO A 341 27.70 23.12 22.94
CA PRO A 341 28.16 22.47 24.17
C PRO A 341 29.61 22.83 24.52
N ASP A 342 30.43 23.20 23.53
CA ASP A 342 31.83 23.50 23.67
C ASP A 342 32.12 24.95 24.10
N ALA A 343 31.10 25.81 24.21
CA ALA A 343 31.26 27.16 24.67
C ALA A 343 31.75 27.20 26.14
N ARG A 344 32.60 28.19 26.46
CA ARG A 344 33.21 28.38 27.77
C ARG A 344 33.02 29.85 28.23
N PRO A 345 32.94 30.11 29.56
CA PRO A 345 32.89 29.14 30.66
C PRO A 345 31.57 28.35 30.75
N ASP A 346 30.50 28.90 30.16
CA ASP A 346 29.16 28.28 30.13
C ASP A 346 28.87 27.71 28.74
N ARG A 347 28.21 26.53 28.68
CA ARG A 347 27.63 26.08 27.43
C ARG A 347 26.49 27.00 26.99
N LEU A 348 26.34 27.20 25.69
CA LEU A 348 25.33 28.07 25.12
C LEU A 348 24.33 27.27 24.29
N ALA A 349 23.09 27.74 24.26
CA ALA A 349 22.09 27.26 23.33
C ALA A 349 21.15 28.39 22.89
N PHE A 350 20.66 28.31 21.67
CA PHE A 350 19.70 29.26 21.13
C PHE A 350 18.53 28.49 20.52
N GLN A 351 17.32 28.99 20.73
CA GLN A 351 16.12 28.43 20.19
C GLN A 351 15.25 29.53 19.59
N GLY A 352 14.64 29.25 18.44
CA GLY A 352 13.76 30.22 17.84
C GLY A 352 13.34 29.90 16.43
N PHE A 353 13.13 30.96 15.63
CA PHE A 353 12.57 30.85 14.31
C PHE A 353 13.49 31.44 13.25
N PHE A 354 13.60 30.75 12.12
CA PHE A 354 14.06 31.35 10.87
C PHE A 354 12.83 31.78 10.06
N LEU A 355 12.79 33.03 9.63
CA LEU A 355 11.69 33.64 8.88
C LEU A 355 12.22 34.08 7.52
N PRO A 356 11.90 33.38 6.40
CA PRO A 356 12.42 33.73 5.07
C PRO A 356 12.01 35.15 4.64
N THR A 357 10.78 35.54 4.90
CA THR A 357 10.29 36.91 4.70
C THR A 357 9.70 37.40 6.01
N GLY A 358 10.61 37.79 6.92
CA GLY A 358 10.27 38.08 8.29
C GLY A 358 9.43 39.36 8.43
N ALA A 359 8.40 39.27 9.29
CA ALA A 359 7.59 40.37 9.76
C ALA A 359 7.16 40.13 11.22
N ILE A 360 6.91 41.21 11.94
CA ILE A 360 6.32 41.18 13.28
C ILE A 360 4.88 41.65 13.17
N THR A 361 3.95 40.77 13.51
CA THR A 361 2.50 41.05 13.53
C THR A 361 1.99 41.08 14.97
N ALA A 362 0.71 41.41 15.16
CA ALA A 362 0.07 41.34 16.49
C ALA A 362 0.13 39.91 17.09
N GLY A 363 0.19 38.86 16.25
CA GLY A 363 0.37 37.46 16.66
C GLY A 363 1.84 37.05 16.92
N GLY A 364 2.78 37.98 16.81
CA GLY A 364 4.21 37.73 16.97
C GLY A 364 4.99 37.57 15.66
N PRO A 365 6.25 37.05 15.73
CA PRO A 365 7.09 36.88 14.55
C PRO A 365 6.51 35.83 13.58
N THR A 366 6.41 36.22 12.30
CA THR A 366 5.85 35.36 11.23
C THR A 366 6.60 35.56 9.92
N SER A 367 6.42 34.64 8.98
CA SER A 367 6.89 34.79 7.61
C SER A 367 5.70 35.11 6.68
N LEU A 368 5.86 36.12 5.83
CA LEU A 368 4.81 36.55 4.90
C LEU A 368 4.87 35.83 3.54
N PHE A 369 6.03 35.25 3.21
CA PHE A 369 6.27 34.58 1.93
C PHE A 369 7.32 33.48 2.11
N PRO A 370 7.22 32.35 1.38
CA PRO A 370 8.10 31.20 1.57
C PRO A 370 9.52 31.40 1.05
N ASP A 371 9.77 32.35 0.15
CA ASP A 371 11.13 32.66 -0.30
C ASP A 371 11.83 33.68 0.61
N ALA A 372 13.16 33.66 0.60
CA ALA A 372 13.99 34.45 1.50
C ALA A 372 14.21 35.88 0.99
N LEU A 373 13.11 36.65 0.92
CA LEU A 373 13.13 38.06 0.47
C LEU A 373 13.59 39.03 1.59
N ASN A 374 13.32 38.69 2.86
CA ASN A 374 13.74 39.42 4.05
C ASN A 374 14.07 38.45 5.18
N PRO A 375 15.18 37.68 5.06
CA PRO A 375 15.51 36.64 6.01
C PRO A 375 15.85 37.21 7.39
N GLN A 376 15.17 36.69 8.40
CA GLN A 376 15.35 37.06 9.79
C GLN A 376 15.47 35.82 10.68
N LEU A 377 16.39 35.90 11.66
CA LEU A 377 16.60 34.88 12.67
C LEU A 377 16.13 35.44 14.03
N TYR A 378 15.03 34.92 14.53
CA TYR A 378 14.38 35.32 15.76
C TYR A 378 14.72 34.33 16.87
N LEU A 379 15.50 34.74 17.90
CA LEU A 379 16.07 33.81 18.87
C LEU A 379 15.83 34.23 20.32
N THR A 380 15.85 33.22 21.19
CA THR A 380 16.09 33.31 22.62
C THR A 380 17.39 32.57 22.94
N ALA A 381 18.10 32.99 23.98
CA ALA A 381 19.37 32.41 24.37
C ALA A 381 19.28 31.74 25.75
N TRP A 382 20.09 30.70 25.90
CA TRP A 382 20.21 29.91 27.13
C TRP A 382 21.68 29.66 27.43
N TYR A 383 22.00 29.56 28.70
CA TYR A 383 23.34 29.21 29.16
C TYR A 383 23.27 28.21 30.32
N GLY A 384 24.33 27.49 30.57
CA GLY A 384 24.40 26.52 31.66
C GLY A 384 25.78 25.92 31.83
N LYS A 385 25.96 25.16 32.90
CA LYS A 385 27.24 24.50 33.14
C LYS A 385 27.61 23.57 32.01
N PRO A 386 28.87 23.44 31.62
CA PRO A 386 29.32 22.43 30.67
C PRO A 386 28.86 21.06 31.09
N THR A 387 28.39 20.27 30.14
CA THR A 387 27.98 18.85 30.36
C THR A 387 29.02 17.94 29.75
N VAL A 388 29.27 16.81 30.41
CA VAL A 388 30.05 15.73 29.82
C VAL A 388 29.12 14.99 28.84
N GLU A 389 29.57 14.81 27.61
CA GLU A 389 28.82 13.99 26.66
C GLU A 389 28.73 12.55 27.17
N THR A 390 27.52 12.04 27.34
CA THR A 390 27.25 10.70 27.85
C THR A 390 27.24 9.65 26.74
N GLY A 391 27.54 10.05 25.48
CA GLY A 391 27.46 9.17 24.30
C GLY A 391 26.02 8.81 23.87
N VAL A 392 25.00 9.33 24.56
CA VAL A 392 23.60 9.17 24.14
C VAL A 392 23.28 10.23 23.09
N PRO A 393 22.88 9.85 21.85
CA PRO A 393 22.51 10.81 20.83
C PRO A 393 21.36 11.70 21.29
N SER A 394 21.60 13.02 21.37
CA SER A 394 20.53 13.97 21.67
C SER A 394 19.82 14.39 20.40
N ASN A 395 18.48 14.53 20.46
CA ASN A 395 17.72 15.08 19.35
C ASN A 395 18.24 16.47 18.98
N ILE A 396 18.72 16.65 17.75
CA ILE A 396 19.30 17.91 17.27
C ILE A 396 18.26 19.01 17.04
N TYR A 397 16.98 18.66 16.95
CA TYR A 397 15.89 19.60 16.64
C TYR A 397 15.14 20.12 17.87
N THR A 398 15.41 19.57 19.04
CA THR A 398 14.78 19.99 20.31
C THR A 398 15.81 20.41 21.34
N LEU A 399 15.52 21.45 22.12
CA LEU A 399 16.32 21.87 23.22
C LEU A 399 15.79 21.26 24.53
N ASP A 400 16.61 20.44 25.17
CA ASP A 400 16.41 20.10 26.57
C ASP A 400 16.91 21.25 27.43
N THR A 401 15.98 21.91 28.11
CA THR A 401 16.30 23.07 28.97
C THR A 401 16.69 22.66 30.39
N THR A 402 16.77 21.37 30.70
CA THR A 402 17.20 20.88 32.01
C THR A 402 18.64 21.34 32.29
N GLY A 403 18.82 22.05 33.40
CA GLY A 403 20.11 22.61 33.75
C GLY A 403 20.57 23.81 32.90
N LEU A 404 19.66 24.39 32.11
CA LEU A 404 19.87 25.64 31.39
C LEU A 404 19.08 26.78 32.02
N THR A 405 19.68 27.95 32.06
CA THR A 405 19.08 29.23 32.49
C THR A 405 18.84 30.08 31.25
N GLN A 406 17.65 30.63 31.12
CA GLN A 406 17.36 31.53 30.00
C GLN A 406 18.05 32.88 30.25
N VAL A 407 18.72 33.41 29.23
CA VAL A 407 19.33 34.73 29.27
C VAL A 407 18.24 35.81 29.40
N THR A 408 18.45 36.76 30.30
CA THR A 408 17.54 37.89 30.51
C THR A 408 18.22 39.20 30.14
N ASN A 409 17.45 40.20 29.75
CA ASN A 409 17.88 41.56 29.59
C ASN A 409 17.10 42.39 30.62
N GLY A 410 17.75 42.64 31.78
CA GLY A 410 17.06 43.14 32.97
C GLY A 410 16.06 42.11 33.53
N LYS A 411 14.76 42.47 33.64
CA LYS A 411 13.71 41.60 34.13
C LYS A 411 13.08 40.72 33.05
N ASP A 412 13.30 41.05 31.77
CA ASP A 412 12.65 40.38 30.64
C ASP A 412 13.55 39.31 30.03
N LYS A 413 12.93 38.25 29.50
CA LYS A 413 13.64 37.21 28.74
C LYS A 413 14.25 37.83 27.48
N ALA A 414 15.55 37.63 27.26
CA ALA A 414 16.24 38.14 26.10
C ALA A 414 15.68 37.51 24.82
N ARG A 415 15.03 38.34 24.00
CA ARG A 415 14.56 38.00 22.66
C ARG A 415 15.18 38.99 21.69
N PHE A 416 15.76 38.50 20.62
CA PHE A 416 16.42 39.33 19.63
C PHE A 416 16.21 38.81 18.22
N VAL A 417 16.35 39.74 17.27
CA VAL A 417 16.21 39.47 15.83
C VAL A 417 17.54 39.81 15.18
N LEU A 418 17.97 38.94 14.27
CA LEU A 418 19.15 39.15 13.46
C LEU A 418 18.81 39.10 11.99
N SER A 419 19.23 40.09 11.24
CA SER A 419 19.31 40.07 9.78
C SER A 419 20.70 39.59 9.34
N PRO A 420 20.89 39.14 8.09
CA PRO A 420 22.20 38.71 7.60
C PRO A 420 23.29 39.75 7.86
N GLY A 421 24.43 39.30 8.37
CA GLY A 421 25.57 40.11 8.77
C GLY A 421 25.50 40.66 10.20
N GLN A 422 24.36 40.61 10.87
CA GLN A 422 24.20 41.17 12.22
C GLN A 422 24.73 40.23 13.31
N ARG A 423 25.18 40.81 14.40
CA ARG A 423 25.68 40.15 15.61
C ARG A 423 24.91 40.65 16.82
N TYR A 424 24.55 39.74 17.71
CA TYR A 424 24.01 40.04 19.04
C TYR A 424 25.02 39.61 20.10
N LYS A 425 25.39 40.56 21.02
CA LYS A 425 26.20 40.26 22.20
C LYS A 425 25.29 39.89 23.36
N LEU A 426 25.54 38.75 23.97
CA LEU A 426 24.79 38.31 25.14
C LEU A 426 25.14 39.21 26.33
N PRO A 427 24.17 39.52 27.22
CA PRO A 427 24.42 40.20 28.48
C PRO A 427 25.47 39.48 29.32
N ASP A 428 26.07 40.20 30.26
CA ASP A 428 27.07 39.70 31.24
C ASP A 428 28.30 39.03 30.61
N GLY A 429 28.63 39.38 29.38
CA GLY A 429 29.80 38.84 28.70
C GLY A 429 29.74 37.36 28.34
N LYS A 430 28.54 36.74 28.33
CA LYS A 430 28.37 35.30 28.10
C LYS A 430 28.69 34.83 26.67
N GLY A 431 28.99 35.76 25.76
CA GLY A 431 29.34 35.46 24.38
C GLY A 431 28.54 36.25 23.36
N SER A 432 28.54 35.80 22.12
CA SER A 432 27.77 36.43 21.03
C SER A 432 27.39 35.43 19.95
N ILE A 433 26.32 35.75 19.23
CA ILE A 433 25.93 35.05 18.03
C ILE A 433 25.85 36.00 16.84
N GLN A 434 26.39 35.60 15.70
CA GLN A 434 26.34 36.33 14.45
C GLN A 434 25.58 35.48 13.41
N PHE A 435 24.67 36.10 12.69
CA PHE A 435 23.96 35.48 11.56
C PHE A 435 24.61 35.94 10.26
N ASN A 436 25.37 35.07 9.59
CA ASN A 436 26.07 35.41 8.34
C ASN A 436 25.17 35.43 7.13
N GLY A 437 24.19 34.53 7.11
CA GLY A 437 23.29 34.34 5.99
C GLY A 437 22.56 33.00 6.09
N TRP A 438 22.08 32.51 4.97
CA TRP A 438 21.31 31.29 4.95
C TRP A 438 21.67 30.43 3.72
N GLN A 439 21.39 29.13 3.82
CA GLN A 439 21.52 28.15 2.76
C GLN A 439 20.22 27.36 2.68
N ARG A 440 19.98 26.69 1.55
CA ARG A 440 18.89 25.73 1.45
C ARG A 440 19.36 24.34 1.87
N TRP A 441 18.45 23.55 2.37
CA TRP A 441 18.67 22.12 2.57
C TRP A 441 17.63 21.30 1.83
N ALA A 442 18.02 20.10 1.42
CA ALA A 442 17.16 19.09 0.82
C ALA A 442 17.00 17.91 1.79
N LYS A 443 15.76 17.50 2.08
CA LYS A 443 15.49 16.21 2.72
C LYS A 443 15.44 15.15 1.64
N ILE A 444 16.34 14.21 1.70
CA ILE A 444 16.43 13.09 0.79
C ILE A 444 15.93 11.81 1.45
N GLN A 445 15.40 10.91 0.63
CA GLN A 445 15.10 9.54 1.02
C GLN A 445 15.87 8.58 0.13
N VAL A 446 16.68 7.76 0.75
CA VAL A 446 17.34 6.63 0.10
C VAL A 446 16.56 5.37 0.40
N SER A 447 16.21 4.59 -0.61
CA SER A 447 15.42 3.38 -0.44
C SER A 447 15.78 2.29 -1.42
N GLN A 448 15.66 1.06 -0.97
CA GLN A 448 15.74 -0.13 -1.80
C GLN A 448 14.46 -0.95 -1.60
N ASN A 449 13.75 -1.21 -2.68
CA ASN A 449 12.44 -1.86 -2.65
C ASN A 449 12.43 -3.06 -3.62
N PRO A 450 13.09 -4.19 -3.28
CA PRO A 450 13.27 -5.31 -4.20
C PRO A 450 11.96 -6.02 -4.57
N GLY A 451 10.98 -6.03 -3.68
CA GLY A 451 9.67 -6.65 -3.91
C GLY A 451 8.69 -5.82 -4.75
N LEU A 452 8.99 -4.54 -4.99
CA LEU A 452 8.06 -3.62 -5.66
C LEU A 452 7.68 -4.03 -7.10
N PRO A 453 8.61 -4.50 -7.97
CA PRO A 453 8.26 -4.94 -9.32
C PRO A 453 7.31 -6.14 -9.31
N LEU A 454 7.55 -7.12 -8.43
CA LEU A 454 6.68 -8.28 -8.26
C LEU A 454 5.29 -7.85 -7.78
N THR A 455 5.23 -6.99 -6.76
CA THR A 455 3.96 -6.47 -6.23
C THR A 455 3.17 -5.75 -7.33
N PHE A 456 3.80 -4.84 -8.08
CA PHE A 456 3.13 -4.10 -9.15
C PHE A 456 2.58 -5.01 -10.26
N LEU A 457 3.41 -5.92 -10.78
CA LEU A 457 2.98 -6.89 -11.80
C LEU A 457 1.81 -7.74 -11.29
N SER A 458 1.89 -8.18 -10.04
CA SER A 458 0.86 -9.02 -9.42
C SER A 458 -0.46 -8.27 -9.24
N VAL A 459 -0.44 -6.98 -8.88
CA VAL A 459 -1.65 -6.14 -8.82
C VAL A 459 -2.30 -6.04 -10.20
N VAL A 460 -1.53 -5.75 -11.25
CA VAL A 460 -2.04 -5.63 -12.62
C VAL A 460 -2.70 -6.94 -13.06
N LEU A 461 -2.04 -8.08 -12.85
CA LEU A 461 -2.56 -9.39 -13.25
C LEU A 461 -3.75 -9.83 -12.38
N SER A 462 -3.78 -9.45 -11.11
CA SER A 462 -4.93 -9.66 -10.22
C SER A 462 -6.15 -8.91 -10.74
N VAL A 463 -6.01 -7.62 -11.06
CA VAL A 463 -7.12 -6.82 -11.61
C VAL A 463 -7.59 -7.38 -12.96
N ALA A 464 -6.67 -7.76 -13.85
CA ALA A 464 -7.01 -8.39 -15.12
C ALA A 464 -7.80 -9.69 -14.91
N GLY A 465 -7.37 -10.55 -13.97
CA GLY A 465 -8.08 -11.77 -13.59
C GLY A 465 -9.49 -11.47 -13.06
N LEU A 466 -9.62 -10.44 -12.22
CA LEU A 466 -10.92 -10.00 -11.71
C LEU A 466 -11.85 -9.53 -12.84
N CYS A 467 -11.35 -8.72 -13.78
CA CYS A 467 -12.11 -8.29 -14.95
C CYS A 467 -12.59 -9.48 -15.77
N VAL A 468 -11.70 -10.44 -16.07
CA VAL A 468 -12.10 -11.67 -16.79
C VAL A 468 -13.18 -12.44 -16.02
N SER A 469 -13.07 -12.53 -14.69
CA SER A 469 -14.06 -13.21 -13.85
C SER A 469 -15.43 -12.52 -13.86
N LEU A 470 -15.47 -11.19 -13.86
CA LEU A 470 -16.70 -10.40 -13.80
C LEU A 470 -17.41 -10.35 -15.16
N PHE A 471 -16.64 -10.16 -16.25
CA PHE A 471 -17.22 -10.01 -17.59
C PHE A 471 -17.50 -11.34 -18.30
N SER A 472 -16.92 -12.46 -17.85
CA SER A 472 -17.20 -13.77 -18.43
C SER A 472 -18.46 -14.39 -17.80
N ARG A 473 -19.49 -14.62 -18.61
CA ARG A 473 -20.72 -15.27 -18.19
C ARG A 473 -20.67 -16.76 -18.52
N SER A 474 -20.86 -17.64 -17.52
CA SER A 474 -20.84 -19.08 -17.69
C SER A 474 -22.25 -19.59 -18.07
N ARG A 475 -22.42 -20.03 -19.31
CA ARG A 475 -23.69 -20.51 -19.87
C ARG A 475 -23.55 -21.90 -20.39
N ARG A 476 -24.67 -22.67 -20.36
CA ARG A 476 -24.82 -23.99 -20.95
C ARG A 476 -26.05 -24.02 -21.78
N VAL A 477 -25.96 -24.70 -22.93
CA VAL A 477 -27.06 -24.92 -23.84
C VAL A 477 -27.05 -26.38 -24.24
N TRP A 478 -28.23 -26.97 -24.31
CA TRP A 478 -28.46 -28.35 -24.75
C TRP A 478 -29.53 -28.37 -25.83
N VAL A 479 -29.33 -29.21 -26.83
CA VAL A 479 -30.31 -29.46 -27.89
C VAL A 479 -30.54 -30.96 -27.98
N ARG A 480 -31.78 -31.38 -27.96
CA ARG A 480 -32.20 -32.79 -28.13
C ARG A 480 -33.24 -32.89 -29.21
N THR A 481 -33.11 -33.86 -30.08
CA THR A 481 -34.07 -34.20 -31.12
C THR A 481 -34.78 -35.50 -30.77
N ILE A 482 -36.11 -35.52 -30.88
CA ILE A 482 -36.96 -36.68 -30.57
C ILE A 482 -37.85 -36.94 -31.80
N PRO A 483 -37.78 -38.12 -32.45
CA PRO A 483 -38.72 -38.46 -33.51
C PRO A 483 -40.18 -38.55 -33.00
N GLY A 484 -41.10 -37.91 -33.67
CA GLY A 484 -42.55 -37.94 -33.36
C GLY A 484 -43.38 -38.23 -34.55
N ASP A 485 -44.66 -38.52 -34.35
CA ASP A 485 -45.61 -38.90 -35.42
C ASP A 485 -45.87 -37.73 -36.41
N ASP A 486 -45.81 -36.51 -35.97
CA ASP A 486 -46.03 -35.28 -36.75
C ASP A 486 -44.72 -34.56 -37.18
N GLY A 487 -43.57 -35.27 -37.15
CA GLY A 487 -42.28 -34.71 -37.48
C GLY A 487 -41.23 -34.77 -36.33
N LEU A 488 -40.11 -34.08 -36.51
CA LEU A 488 -39.01 -34.06 -35.51
C LEU A 488 -39.29 -33.02 -34.44
N ARG A 489 -39.45 -33.45 -33.18
CA ARG A 489 -39.51 -32.55 -32.04
C ARG A 489 -38.11 -32.19 -31.58
N VAL A 490 -37.81 -30.88 -31.53
CA VAL A 490 -36.55 -30.33 -31.05
C VAL A 490 -36.79 -29.67 -29.69
N GLU A 491 -36.04 -30.07 -28.68
CA GLU A 491 -36.08 -29.47 -27.35
C GLU A 491 -34.76 -28.78 -27.08
N ILE A 492 -34.83 -27.53 -26.65
CA ILE A 492 -33.68 -26.69 -26.31
C ILE A 492 -33.75 -26.31 -24.83
N GLY A 493 -32.67 -26.49 -24.12
CA GLY A 493 -32.57 -26.05 -22.73
C GLY A 493 -31.34 -25.17 -22.48
N GLY A 494 -31.51 -24.12 -21.72
CA GLY A 494 -30.44 -23.20 -21.32
C GLY A 494 -30.28 -23.11 -19.81
N LEU A 495 -29.06 -22.99 -19.34
CA LEU A 495 -28.74 -22.74 -17.93
C LEU A 495 -27.66 -21.65 -17.80
N ASP A 496 -28.00 -20.55 -17.16
CA ASP A 496 -27.03 -19.55 -16.71
C ASP A 496 -26.62 -19.85 -15.26
N ARG A 497 -25.34 -19.89 -15.01
CA ARG A 497 -24.78 -20.03 -13.64
C ARG A 497 -24.65 -18.70 -12.93
N SER A 498 -24.93 -17.58 -13.56
CA SER A 498 -25.02 -16.26 -12.97
C SER A 498 -26.50 -15.93 -12.66
N ASP A 499 -26.74 -15.10 -11.65
CA ASP A 499 -28.12 -14.74 -11.22
C ASP A 499 -28.91 -13.90 -12.24
N SER A 500 -28.36 -13.59 -13.41
CA SER A 500 -29.07 -12.91 -14.50
C SER A 500 -29.90 -13.92 -15.32
N ARG A 501 -31.19 -14.00 -15.05
CA ARG A 501 -32.14 -14.90 -15.73
C ARG A 501 -32.30 -14.65 -17.24
N SER A 502 -31.98 -13.45 -17.73
CA SER A 502 -32.20 -13.07 -19.13
C SER A 502 -31.25 -13.74 -20.14
N GLY A 503 -29.99 -13.94 -19.81
CA GLY A 503 -28.98 -14.33 -20.80
C GLY A 503 -29.16 -15.74 -21.38
N ALA A 504 -29.55 -16.71 -20.56
CA ALA A 504 -29.85 -18.08 -21.08
C ALA A 504 -31.15 -18.13 -21.85
N VAL A 505 -32.14 -17.30 -21.52
CA VAL A 505 -33.40 -17.19 -22.25
C VAL A 505 -33.16 -16.58 -23.64
N ASP A 506 -32.34 -15.53 -23.70
CA ASP A 506 -31.97 -14.90 -24.97
C ASP A 506 -31.21 -15.85 -25.89
N ASP A 507 -30.27 -16.64 -25.34
CA ASP A 507 -29.53 -17.64 -26.12
C ASP A 507 -30.47 -18.78 -26.63
N VAL A 508 -31.40 -19.27 -25.79
CA VAL A 508 -32.39 -20.31 -26.19
C VAL A 508 -33.32 -19.77 -27.29
N ASN A 509 -33.82 -18.55 -27.15
CA ASN A 509 -34.70 -17.93 -28.16
C ASN A 509 -33.95 -17.65 -29.46
N SER A 510 -32.71 -17.15 -29.40
CA SER A 510 -31.89 -16.92 -30.58
C SER A 510 -31.53 -18.20 -31.31
N LEU A 511 -31.21 -19.28 -30.55
CA LEU A 511 -30.98 -20.60 -31.14
C LEU A 511 -32.25 -21.17 -31.76
N LEU A 512 -33.39 -21.03 -31.08
CA LEU A 512 -34.69 -21.46 -31.61
C LEU A 512 -35.00 -20.77 -32.95
N ALA A 513 -34.80 -19.45 -33.03
CA ALA A 513 -34.98 -18.70 -34.27
C ALA A 513 -34.05 -19.17 -35.40
N ALA A 514 -32.78 -19.47 -35.07
CA ALA A 514 -31.81 -20.00 -36.04
C ALA A 514 -32.17 -21.40 -36.54
N LEU A 515 -32.86 -22.21 -35.73
CA LEU A 515 -33.33 -23.56 -36.13
C LEU A 515 -34.60 -23.54 -36.97
N HIS A 516 -35.47 -22.50 -36.85
CA HIS A 516 -36.66 -22.34 -37.68
C HIS A 516 -36.31 -22.14 -39.16
N GLY A 517 -35.08 -21.62 -39.48
CA GLY A 517 -34.65 -21.34 -40.85
C GLY A 517 -35.56 -20.35 -41.58
N ASP A 518 -35.05 -19.60 -42.54
CA ASP A 518 -35.70 -18.57 -43.36
C ASP A 518 -37.05 -18.97 -44.01
N SER A 519 -38.09 -19.15 -43.20
CA SER A 519 -39.45 -19.20 -43.73
C SER A 519 -40.13 -17.81 -43.73
N MET A 520 -39.39 -16.77 -43.45
CA MET A 520 -39.87 -15.37 -43.51
C MET A 520 -38.96 -14.46 -44.37
N SER A 521 -38.41 -14.96 -45.47
CA SER A 521 -37.91 -14.13 -46.57
C SER A 521 -38.86 -14.27 -47.77
N GLY A 522 -40.06 -13.75 -47.66
CA GLY A 522 -41.04 -13.72 -48.73
C GLY A 522 -42.20 -12.84 -48.32
N ASP A 523 -42.24 -11.64 -48.94
CA ASP A 523 -43.39 -10.78 -49.00
C ASP A 523 -43.55 -9.72 -47.92
N VAL A 524 -42.75 -8.66 -48.02
CA VAL A 524 -43.22 -7.31 -47.65
C VAL A 524 -43.57 -6.60 -48.97
N GLY A 525 -44.81 -6.86 -49.42
CA GLY A 525 -45.44 -6.05 -50.46
C GLY A 525 -45.56 -4.62 -49.97
N GLU A 526 -44.96 -3.72 -50.71
CA GLU A 526 -45.32 -2.29 -50.70
C GLU A 526 -46.79 -2.14 -50.98
N GLU A 527 -47.58 -1.67 -50.02
CA GLU A 527 -48.83 -0.95 -50.29
C GLU A 527 -48.68 0.48 -49.84
N HIS A 528 -48.51 1.34 -50.83
CA HIS A 528 -48.80 2.77 -50.75
C HIS A 528 -50.30 2.98 -50.45
N SER A 529 -50.59 3.78 -49.43
CA SER A 529 -51.61 4.80 -49.43
C SER A 529 -51.39 5.79 -48.28
#